data_7d49836f149ffea526c4cb36875e1046
#
_entry.id   7d49836f149ffea526c4cb36875e1046
#
_cell.length_a   1.000
_cell.length_b   1.000
_cell.length_c   1.000
_cell.angle_alpha   90.00
_cell.angle_beta   90.00
_cell.angle_gamma   90.00
#
_symmetry.space_group_name_H-M   'P 1'
#
loop_
_entity.id
_entity.type
_entity.pdbx_description
1 polymer ?
#
loop_
_entity_poly.entity_id
_entity_poly.type
_entity_poly.pdbx_seq_one_letter_code
_entity_poly.pdbx_strand_id
1 'polypeptide(L)'
;MGPLNEYRLDTVAFVRYLENRLPARADRVFAEAESGAGHLLLPQIALGEFLYLALRGRVRSRSPRAAISEVLQNLAAANAFTVTAMPWSAWELFPQLEIPELRDRMITAEALARKVPLVSNDDAFQGVESLRVIW
;
A
#
# COMPACT_ATOMS: atom_id res chain seq x y z
N MET A 1 15.57 -12.26 -17.88
CA MET A 1 15.10 -11.21 -16.98
C MET A 1 14.82 -11.80 -15.61
N GLY A 2 15.25 -11.16 -14.55
CA GLY A 2 14.93 -11.55 -13.19
C GLY A 2 13.46 -11.25 -12.83
N PRO A 3 12.96 -11.79 -11.71
CA PRO A 3 11.63 -11.46 -11.22
C PRO A 3 11.55 -9.97 -10.90
N LEU A 4 10.34 -9.39 -11.03
CA LEU A 4 10.08 -8.02 -10.63
C LEU A 4 10.18 -7.90 -9.11
N ASN A 5 10.72 -6.78 -8.63
CA ASN A 5 10.68 -6.46 -7.21
C ASN A 5 9.26 -6.05 -6.83
N GLU A 6 8.71 -6.70 -5.84
CA GLU A 6 7.37 -6.42 -5.35
C GLU A 6 7.42 -5.65 -4.04
N TYR A 7 6.56 -4.67 -3.90
CA TYR A 7 6.44 -3.86 -2.69
C TYR A 7 4.97 -3.71 -2.34
N ARG A 8 4.67 -3.76 -1.05
CA ARG A 8 3.32 -3.54 -0.55
C ARG A 8 3.19 -2.13 -0.01
N LEU A 9 2.04 -1.52 -0.23
CA LEU A 9 1.79 -0.16 0.20
C LEU A 9 0.82 -0.13 1.37
N ASP A 10 1.04 0.79 2.33
CA ASP A 10 -0.02 1.18 3.24
C ASP A 10 -0.81 2.37 2.64
N THR A 11 -1.88 2.77 3.31
CA THR A 11 -2.74 3.84 2.84
C THR A 11 -2.00 5.16 2.73
N VAL A 12 -1.16 5.51 3.71
CA VAL A 12 -0.42 6.78 3.72
C VAL A 12 0.55 6.86 2.56
N ALA A 13 1.28 5.77 2.27
CA ALA A 13 2.20 5.73 1.15
C ALA A 13 1.46 5.97 -0.18
N PHE A 14 0.30 5.35 -0.36
CA PHE A 14 -0.51 5.54 -1.54
C PHE A 14 -1.02 6.98 -1.67
N VAL A 15 -1.54 7.56 -0.59
CA VAL A 15 -2.00 8.96 -0.58
C VAL A 15 -0.86 9.93 -0.90
N ARG A 16 0.31 9.72 -0.27
CA ARG A 16 1.49 10.56 -0.52
C ARG A 16 1.97 10.48 -1.96
N TYR A 17 1.91 9.29 -2.54
CA TYR A 17 2.21 9.13 -3.97
C TYR A 17 1.27 9.97 -4.83
N LEU A 18 -0.05 9.89 -4.59
CA LEU A 18 -1.04 10.66 -5.35
C LEU A 18 -0.87 12.17 -5.18
N GLU A 19 -0.38 12.60 -4.00
CA GLU A 19 -0.12 14.00 -3.70
C GLU A 19 1.28 14.46 -4.14
N ASN A 20 2.08 13.57 -4.70
CA ASN A 20 3.49 13.82 -5.07
C ASN A 20 4.34 14.29 -3.89
N ARG A 21 4.21 13.61 -2.73
CA ARG A 21 4.85 13.99 -1.47
C ARG A 21 5.65 12.86 -0.82
N LEU A 22 6.14 11.92 -1.62
CA LEU A 22 6.95 10.82 -1.09
C LEU A 22 8.39 11.26 -0.81
N PRO A 23 9.00 10.77 0.29
CA PRO A 23 10.43 10.95 0.49
C PRO A 23 11.23 10.14 -0.54
N ALA A 24 12.52 10.44 -0.69
CA ALA A 24 13.34 9.94 -1.78
C ALA A 24 13.38 8.42 -1.89
N ARG A 25 13.49 7.70 -0.75
CA ARG A 25 13.56 6.22 -0.78
C ARG A 25 12.25 5.59 -1.24
N ALA A 26 11.13 6.10 -0.73
CA ALA A 26 9.80 5.63 -1.14
C ALA A 26 9.53 6.01 -2.60
N ASP A 27 9.88 7.22 -3.00
CA ASP A 27 9.71 7.66 -4.38
C ASP A 27 10.44 6.77 -5.37
N ARG A 28 11.64 6.28 -5.02
CA ARG A 28 12.38 5.33 -5.88
C ARG A 28 11.65 4.02 -6.10
N VAL A 29 10.94 3.53 -5.06
CA VAL A 29 10.13 2.31 -5.17
C VAL A 29 9.03 2.49 -6.22
N PHE A 30 8.33 3.62 -6.18
CA PHE A 30 7.29 3.93 -7.16
C PHE A 30 7.86 4.16 -8.56
N ALA A 31 9.00 4.85 -8.66
CA ALA A 31 9.67 5.05 -9.95
C ALA A 31 10.12 3.72 -10.57
N GLU A 32 10.63 2.80 -9.77
CA GLU A 32 10.99 1.46 -10.19
C GLU A 32 9.79 0.71 -10.79
N ALA A 33 8.63 0.81 -10.12
CA ALA A 33 7.40 0.18 -10.61
C ALA A 33 6.92 0.83 -11.91
N GLU A 34 6.97 2.15 -12.00
CA GLU A 34 6.57 2.89 -13.21
C GLU A 34 7.47 2.56 -14.40
N SER A 35 8.74 2.26 -14.16
CA SER A 35 9.68 1.88 -15.23
C SER A 35 9.56 0.41 -15.65
N GLY A 36 8.74 -0.38 -14.97
CA GLY A 36 8.56 -1.81 -15.26
C GLY A 36 9.54 -2.73 -14.53
N ALA A 37 10.45 -2.20 -13.70
CA ALA A 37 11.41 -3.00 -12.95
C ALA A 37 10.86 -3.46 -11.59
N GLY A 38 9.75 -2.89 -11.14
CA GLY A 38 9.09 -3.25 -9.89
C GLY A 38 7.58 -3.36 -10.05
N HIS A 39 6.92 -3.79 -8.99
CA HIS A 39 5.46 -3.91 -8.96
C HIS A 39 4.93 -3.56 -7.58
N LEU A 40 3.84 -2.80 -7.54
CA LEU A 40 3.24 -2.30 -6.31
C LEU A 40 1.95 -3.06 -6.00
N LEU A 41 1.89 -3.60 -4.81
CA LEU A 41 0.72 -4.34 -4.32
C LEU A 41 -0.05 -3.43 -3.36
N LEU A 42 -1.26 -3.06 -3.73
CA LEU A 42 -2.14 -2.22 -2.92
C LEU A 42 -3.17 -3.13 -2.24
N PRO A 43 -3.09 -3.29 -0.89
CA PRO A 43 -4.09 -4.09 -0.18
C PRO A 43 -5.49 -3.53 -0.35
N GLN A 44 -6.50 -4.38 -0.48
CA GLN A 44 -7.89 -3.95 -0.56
C GLN A 44 -8.27 -3.04 0.59
N ILE A 45 -7.78 -3.34 1.81
CA ILE A 45 -8.10 -2.52 2.98
C ILE A 45 -7.52 -1.09 2.84
N ALA A 46 -6.34 -0.95 2.24
CA ALA A 46 -5.73 0.37 2.01
C ALA A 46 -6.50 1.15 0.93
N LEU A 47 -6.93 0.48 -0.13
CA LEU A 47 -7.78 1.12 -1.14
C LEU A 47 -9.10 1.58 -0.53
N GLY A 48 -9.75 0.72 0.26
CA GLY A 48 -11.00 1.07 0.94
C GLY A 48 -10.83 2.27 1.88
N GLU A 49 -9.73 2.30 2.64
CA GLU A 49 -9.44 3.42 3.52
C GLU A 49 -9.21 4.72 2.74
N PHE A 50 -8.48 4.65 1.62
CA PHE A 50 -8.30 5.82 0.74
C PHE A 50 -9.63 6.36 0.25
N LEU A 51 -10.51 5.50 -0.27
CA LEU A 51 -11.82 5.90 -0.78
C LEU A 51 -12.67 6.54 0.33
N TYR A 52 -12.62 5.96 1.52
CA TYR A 52 -13.33 6.48 2.70
C TYR A 52 -12.81 7.88 3.08
N LEU A 53 -11.49 8.08 3.11
CA LEU A 53 -10.89 9.38 3.40
C LEU A 53 -11.25 10.42 2.34
N ALA A 54 -11.24 10.03 1.07
CA ALA A 54 -11.61 10.91 -0.04
C ALA A 54 -13.06 11.35 0.06
N LEU A 55 -13.98 10.43 0.38
CA LEU A 55 -15.40 10.75 0.56
C LEU A 55 -15.63 11.71 1.74
N ARG A 56 -14.77 11.68 2.74
CA ARG A 56 -14.82 12.58 3.89
C ARG A 56 -14.08 13.90 3.67
N GLY A 57 -13.60 14.17 2.47
CA GLY A 57 -12.89 15.40 2.14
C GLY A 57 -11.49 15.49 2.75
N ARG A 58 -10.88 14.37 3.15
CA ARG A 58 -9.55 14.33 3.79
C ARG A 58 -8.40 14.07 2.82
N VAL A 59 -8.70 14.08 1.54
CA VAL A 59 -7.70 14.03 0.47
C VAL A 59 -7.82 15.31 -0.32
N ARG A 60 -6.68 15.90 -0.71
CA ARG A 60 -6.68 17.15 -1.46
C ARG A 60 -7.33 16.95 -2.82
N SER A 61 -8.53 17.47 -3.00
CA SER A 61 -9.25 17.44 -4.26
C SER A 61 -10.40 18.45 -4.23
N ARG A 62 -10.68 19.05 -5.41
CA ARG A 62 -11.84 19.93 -5.58
C ARG A 62 -13.15 19.16 -5.62
N SER A 63 -13.12 17.93 -6.10
CA SER A 63 -14.27 17.05 -6.17
C SER A 63 -13.84 15.63 -5.75
N PRO A 64 -14.24 15.20 -4.54
CA PRO A 64 -13.91 13.85 -4.09
C PRO A 64 -14.37 12.75 -5.04
N ARG A 65 -15.56 12.87 -5.61
CA ARG A 65 -16.07 11.85 -6.55
C ARG A 65 -15.26 11.78 -7.83
N ALA A 66 -14.86 12.93 -8.38
CA ALA A 66 -14.04 12.96 -9.58
C ALA A 66 -12.65 12.37 -9.31
N ALA A 67 -12.05 12.70 -8.16
CA ALA A 67 -10.77 12.15 -7.74
C ALA A 67 -10.84 10.64 -7.56
N ILE A 68 -11.89 10.12 -6.93
CA ILE A 68 -12.12 8.68 -6.76
C ILE A 68 -12.22 7.99 -8.12
N SER A 69 -13.04 8.53 -9.01
CA SER A 69 -13.23 7.95 -10.35
C SER A 69 -11.91 7.88 -11.11
N GLU A 70 -11.13 8.96 -11.08
CA GLU A 70 -9.83 9.02 -11.74
C GLU A 70 -8.85 8.00 -11.17
N VAL A 71 -8.75 7.89 -9.84
CA VAL A 71 -7.87 6.92 -9.18
C VAL A 71 -8.26 5.49 -9.55
N LEU A 72 -9.55 5.16 -9.50
CA LEU A 72 -10.01 3.81 -9.83
C LEU A 72 -9.74 3.47 -11.31
N GLN A 73 -9.94 4.40 -12.23
CA GLN A 73 -9.63 4.20 -13.63
C GLN A 73 -8.12 4.00 -13.85
N ASN A 74 -7.31 4.82 -13.18
CA ASN A 74 -5.85 4.72 -13.30
C ASN A 74 -5.33 3.40 -12.73
N LEU A 75 -5.86 2.95 -11.59
CA LEU A 75 -5.47 1.66 -11.01
C LEU A 75 -5.86 0.49 -11.93
N ALA A 76 -7.05 0.55 -12.53
CA ALA A 76 -7.51 -0.50 -13.43
C ALA A 76 -6.66 -0.59 -14.71
N ALA A 77 -6.14 0.53 -15.18
CA ALA A 77 -5.35 0.61 -16.41
C ALA A 77 -3.83 0.45 -16.18
N ALA A 78 -3.35 0.68 -14.96
CA ALA A 78 -1.91 0.70 -14.67
C ALA A 78 -1.33 -0.71 -14.57
N ASN A 79 -0.19 -0.93 -15.23
CA ASN A 79 0.55 -2.18 -15.12
C ASN A 79 1.41 -2.26 -13.86
N ALA A 80 1.70 -1.11 -13.22
CA ALA A 80 2.57 -1.02 -12.05
C ALA A 80 1.88 -1.45 -10.75
N PHE A 81 0.55 -1.49 -10.71
CA PHE A 81 -0.23 -1.74 -9.50
C PHE A 81 -1.12 -2.98 -9.63
N THR A 82 -1.25 -3.70 -8.52
CA THR A 82 -2.28 -4.74 -8.37
C THR A 82 -2.96 -4.52 -7.02
N VAL A 83 -4.28 -4.49 -7.02
CA VAL A 83 -5.08 -4.48 -5.78
C VAL A 83 -5.20 -5.93 -5.32
N THR A 84 -4.83 -6.21 -4.06
CA THR A 84 -4.73 -7.58 -3.56
C THR A 84 -5.69 -7.84 -2.42
N ALA A 85 -6.29 -9.04 -2.41
CA ALA A 85 -7.01 -9.58 -1.27
C ALA A 85 -6.02 -10.25 -0.31
N MET A 86 -6.40 -10.41 0.96
CA MET A 86 -5.59 -11.15 1.91
C MET A 86 -5.59 -12.64 1.56
N PRO A 87 -4.41 -13.27 1.36
CA PRO A 87 -4.34 -14.72 1.19
C PRO A 87 -4.66 -15.43 2.51
N TRP A 88 -5.05 -16.69 2.43
CA TRP A 88 -5.39 -17.46 3.62
C TRP A 88 -4.23 -17.51 4.62
N SER A 89 -3.00 -17.63 4.13
CA SER A 89 -1.80 -17.60 4.98
C SER A 89 -1.67 -16.34 5.82
N ALA A 90 -2.14 -15.19 5.30
CA ALA A 90 -2.16 -13.94 6.07
C ALA A 90 -3.20 -14.00 7.19
N TRP A 91 -4.36 -14.59 6.95
CA TRP A 91 -5.36 -14.77 8.02
C TRP A 91 -4.85 -15.68 9.14
N GLU A 92 -4.05 -16.68 8.80
CA GLU A 92 -3.43 -17.56 9.81
C GLU A 92 -2.41 -16.81 10.67
N LEU A 93 -1.69 -15.83 10.10
CA LEU A 93 -0.76 -14.99 10.84
C LEU A 93 -1.46 -13.91 11.69
N PHE A 94 -2.61 -13.44 11.24
CA PHE A 94 -3.31 -12.30 11.83
C PHE A 94 -3.48 -12.39 13.35
N PRO A 95 -3.96 -13.52 13.96
CA PRO A 95 -4.13 -13.58 15.40
C PRO A 95 -2.82 -13.64 16.19
N GLN A 96 -1.70 -13.92 15.54
CA GLN A 96 -0.39 -14.03 16.18
C GLN A 96 0.33 -12.67 16.28
N LEU A 97 -0.15 -11.65 15.59
CA LEU A 97 0.47 -10.34 15.58
C LEU A 97 0.00 -9.50 16.78
N GLU A 98 0.93 -8.72 17.35
CA GLU A 98 0.66 -7.84 18.48
C GLU A 98 0.44 -6.40 18.04
N ILE A 99 -0.30 -6.20 16.98
CA ILE A 99 -0.65 -4.89 16.45
C ILE A 99 -2.12 -4.61 16.77
N PRO A 100 -2.43 -3.60 17.60
CA PRO A 100 -3.80 -3.42 18.11
C PRO A 100 -4.79 -2.89 17.07
N GLU A 101 -4.33 -2.10 16.10
CA GLU A 101 -5.20 -1.49 15.10
C GLU A 101 -5.48 -2.49 13.97
N LEU A 102 -6.75 -2.62 13.61
CA LEU A 102 -7.22 -3.66 12.68
C LEU A 102 -6.54 -3.57 11.31
N ARG A 103 -6.51 -2.36 10.72
CA ARG A 103 -5.97 -2.18 9.36
C ARG A 103 -4.48 -2.43 9.30
N ASP A 104 -3.75 -1.93 10.29
CA ASP A 104 -2.31 -2.14 10.40
C ASP A 104 -1.98 -3.62 10.57
N ARG A 105 -2.79 -4.33 11.37
CA ARG A 105 -2.64 -5.77 11.56
C ARG A 105 -2.88 -6.53 10.25
N MET A 106 -3.90 -6.16 9.49
CA MET A 106 -4.20 -6.78 8.19
C MET A 106 -3.07 -6.53 7.18
N ILE A 107 -2.60 -5.28 7.09
CA ILE A 107 -1.51 -4.91 6.17
C ILE A 107 -0.23 -5.67 6.52
N THR A 108 0.10 -5.75 7.81
CA THR A 108 1.28 -6.49 8.28
C THR A 108 1.17 -7.97 7.97
N ALA A 109 0.03 -8.59 8.29
CA ALA A 109 -0.19 -10.01 8.04
C ALA A 109 0.00 -10.35 6.55
N GLU A 110 -0.53 -9.52 5.68
CA GLU A 110 -0.41 -9.75 4.24
C GLU A 110 1.03 -9.56 3.75
N ALA A 111 1.74 -8.53 4.23
CA ALA A 111 3.13 -8.31 3.87
C ALA A 111 4.03 -9.48 4.30
N LEU A 112 3.84 -9.96 5.52
CA LEU A 112 4.58 -11.11 6.04
C LEU A 112 4.27 -12.39 5.28
N ALA A 113 2.99 -12.65 4.97
CA ALA A 113 2.59 -13.83 4.23
C ALA A 113 3.17 -13.86 2.81
N ARG A 114 3.25 -12.70 2.18
CA ARG A 114 3.80 -12.58 0.83
C ARG A 114 5.31 -12.37 0.82
N LYS A 115 5.93 -12.15 1.98
CA LYS A 115 7.37 -11.92 2.12
C LYS A 115 7.86 -10.75 1.26
N VAL A 116 7.11 -9.65 1.25
CA VAL A 116 7.44 -8.44 0.50
C VAL A 116 7.64 -7.26 1.45
N PRO A 117 8.52 -6.30 1.12
CA PRO A 117 8.69 -5.10 1.93
C PRO A 117 7.42 -4.25 1.93
N LEU A 118 7.21 -3.53 3.01
CA LEU A 118 6.12 -2.59 3.18
C LEU A 118 6.64 -1.16 3.05
N VAL A 119 6.01 -0.35 2.21
CA VAL A 119 6.30 1.09 2.10
C VAL A 119 5.37 1.84 3.05
N SER A 120 5.92 2.39 4.10
CA SER A 120 5.16 3.07 5.16
C SER A 120 6.06 3.93 6.04
N ASN A 121 5.49 4.99 6.61
CA ASN A 121 6.14 5.80 7.66
C ASN A 121 5.52 5.57 9.05
N ASP A 122 4.57 4.67 9.19
CA ASP A 122 3.87 4.46 10.44
C ASP A 122 4.75 3.68 11.43
N ASP A 123 4.87 4.21 12.66
CA ASP A 123 5.64 3.57 13.73
C ASP A 123 5.08 2.20 14.13
N ALA A 124 3.80 1.95 13.88
CA ALA A 124 3.17 0.67 14.19
C ALA A 124 3.85 -0.52 13.48
N PHE A 125 4.50 -0.29 12.35
CA PHE A 125 5.18 -1.33 11.58
C PHE A 125 6.64 -1.50 11.97
N GLN A 126 7.21 -0.55 12.72
CA GLN A 126 8.60 -0.62 13.16
C GLN A 126 8.75 -1.69 14.23
N GLY A 127 9.84 -2.44 14.16
CA GLY A 127 10.12 -3.49 15.14
C GLY A 127 9.33 -4.78 14.96
N VAL A 128 8.50 -4.88 13.94
CA VAL A 128 7.83 -6.15 13.61
C VAL A 128 8.85 -7.10 13.00
N GLU A 129 9.04 -8.25 13.65
CA GLU A 129 10.02 -9.24 13.22
C GLU A 129 9.73 -9.70 11.79
N SER A 130 10.79 -9.81 10.99
CA SER A 130 10.75 -10.25 9.60
C SER A 130 10.03 -9.31 8.62
N LEU A 131 9.57 -8.14 9.08
CA LEU A 131 8.96 -7.14 8.21
C LEU A 131 10.01 -6.07 7.86
N ARG A 132 10.30 -5.93 6.58
CA ARG A 132 11.13 -4.84 6.07
C ARG A 132 10.23 -3.66 5.74
N VAL A 133 10.55 -2.49 6.29
CA VAL A 133 9.79 -1.25 6.08
C VAL A 133 10.68 -0.25 5.35
N ILE A 134 10.13 0.38 4.31
CA ILE A 134 10.82 1.37 3.49
C ILE A 134 10.07 2.71 3.60
N TRP A 135 10.85 3.77 3.90
CA TRP A 135 10.32 5.13 3.87
C TRP A 135 11.40 6.19 3.58
#